data_633576f4d57823c89fa672d5afc8ece6
#
_entry.id   633576f4d57823c89fa672d5afc8ece6
#
_cell.length_a   1.000
_cell.length_b   1.000
_cell.length_c   1.000
_cell.angle_alpha   90.00
_cell.angle_beta   90.00
_cell.angle_gamma   90.00
#
_symmetry.space_group_name_H-M   'P 1'
#
loop_
_entity.id
_entity.type
_entity.pdbx_description
1 polymer ?
#
loop_
_entity_poly.entity_id
_entity_poly.type
_entity_poly.pdbx_seq_one_letter_code
_entity_poly.pdbx_strand_id
1 'polypeptide(L)'
;MERTNIHRILVRIREALEAADTALADFVPGAVASSEKSSGRGPVTEADRAVNRVLRDALLREGEGWLSEESVDDFDRLKKSQVWIVDPLDGTIEFIAGVPEWCVSIGWIENGRSVAGGIFNPVTRELFLGSLETGVLYNGTPVTASKRAGLSGAVVLASRSEVKRGEWDNYEKAPFHIRPAGSVAYKLALVAAGLADATWTLSPKNEWDIAAGVALVESAGGFVQSLENSPLTFNRRSPRLSGLIAGGASLRADLSEFLSRRRQAQPGRFLST
;
A
#
# COMPACT_ATOMS: atom_id res chain seq x y z
N MET A 1 -11.68 25.89 -10.58
CA MET A 1 -10.61 25.09 -9.93
C MET A 1 -9.61 24.74 -11.02
N GLU A 2 -8.38 25.18 -10.88
CA GLU A 2 -7.29 24.80 -11.78
C GLU A 2 -7.06 23.30 -11.68
N ARG A 3 -7.00 22.56 -12.80
CA ARG A 3 -6.66 21.12 -12.78
C ARG A 3 -5.27 20.96 -12.19
N THR A 4 -5.14 20.09 -11.22
CA THR A 4 -3.83 19.73 -10.67
C THR A 4 -2.92 19.23 -11.79
N ASN A 5 -1.74 19.79 -11.89
CA ASN A 5 -0.76 19.29 -12.86
C ASN A 5 -0.16 18.00 -12.32
N ILE A 6 -0.68 16.85 -12.77
CA ILE A 6 -0.28 15.53 -12.29
C ILE A 6 1.22 15.26 -12.48
N HIS A 7 1.85 15.80 -13.52
CA HIS A 7 3.30 15.67 -13.72
C HIS A 7 4.09 16.32 -12.58
N ARG A 8 3.64 17.49 -12.08
CA ARG A 8 4.25 18.14 -10.92
C ARG A 8 4.10 17.27 -9.65
N ILE A 9 2.96 16.63 -9.48
CA ILE A 9 2.74 15.70 -8.36
C ILE A 9 3.71 14.52 -8.44
N LEU A 10 3.85 13.89 -9.60
CA LEU A 10 4.79 12.78 -9.79
C LEU A 10 6.25 13.18 -9.58
N VAL A 11 6.66 14.37 -9.99
CA VAL A 11 8.01 14.91 -9.71
C VAL A 11 8.20 15.06 -8.19
N ARG A 12 7.24 15.69 -7.49
CA ARG A 12 7.32 15.85 -6.02
C ARG A 12 7.39 14.51 -5.29
N ILE A 13 6.60 13.50 -5.72
CA ILE A 13 6.66 12.15 -5.16
C ILE A 13 8.06 11.56 -5.36
N ARG A 14 8.63 11.64 -6.56
CA ARG A 14 9.97 11.13 -6.85
C ARG A 14 11.04 11.80 -5.98
N GLU A 15 11.07 13.13 -5.94
CA GLU A 15 12.03 13.90 -5.14
C GLU A 15 11.91 13.58 -3.64
N ALA A 16 10.68 13.39 -3.13
CA ALA A 16 10.44 13.02 -1.75
C ALA A 16 10.94 11.59 -1.44
N LEU A 17 10.75 10.63 -2.36
CA LEU A 17 11.27 9.27 -2.21
C LEU A 17 12.81 9.23 -2.25
N GLU A 18 13.46 10.05 -3.09
CA GLU A 18 14.92 10.20 -3.14
C GLU A 18 15.46 10.83 -1.82
N ALA A 19 14.75 11.80 -1.27
CA ALA A 19 15.08 12.38 0.02
C ALA A 19 14.89 11.37 1.18
N ALA A 20 13.85 10.54 1.12
CA ALA A 20 13.62 9.45 2.08
C ALA A 20 14.73 8.38 2.00
N ASP A 21 15.16 7.99 0.79
CA ASP A 21 16.29 7.06 0.59
C ASP A 21 17.56 7.60 1.23
N THR A 22 17.85 8.88 1.06
CA THR A 22 18.98 9.56 1.68
C THR A 22 18.88 9.53 3.21
N ALA A 23 17.70 9.80 3.76
CA ALA A 23 17.47 9.77 5.21
C ALA A 23 17.57 8.36 5.80
N LEU A 24 17.30 7.32 5.01
CA LEU A 24 17.41 5.92 5.41
C LEU A 24 18.85 5.37 5.38
N ALA A 25 19.77 6.05 4.72
CA ALA A 25 21.15 5.58 4.56
C ALA A 25 21.91 5.35 5.91
N ASP A 26 21.48 6.04 6.97
CA ASP A 26 22.09 5.91 8.32
C ASP A 26 21.47 4.74 9.13
N PHE A 27 20.45 4.05 8.60
CA PHE A 27 19.76 2.97 9.30
C PHE A 27 20.00 1.63 8.60
N VAL A 28 20.50 0.66 9.37
CA VAL A 28 20.77 -0.70 8.85
C VAL A 28 19.60 -1.62 9.18
N PRO A 29 18.86 -2.13 8.19
CA PRO A 29 17.80 -3.12 8.44
C PRO A 29 18.35 -4.32 9.24
N GLY A 30 17.62 -4.76 10.24
CA GLY A 30 18.04 -5.85 11.14
C GLY A 30 18.93 -5.41 12.32
N ALA A 31 19.41 -4.16 12.34
CA ALA A 31 20.29 -3.64 13.41
C ALA A 31 19.73 -2.36 14.06
N VAL A 32 18.43 -2.15 14.03
CA VAL A 32 17.76 -0.96 14.57
C VAL A 32 17.05 -1.24 15.88
N ALA A 33 17.12 -0.29 16.81
CA ALA A 33 16.29 -0.32 18.00
C ALA A 33 14.84 0.08 17.66
N SER A 34 13.89 -0.59 18.28
CA SER A 34 12.46 -0.28 18.14
C SER A 34 11.83 -0.02 19.50
N SER A 35 10.74 0.74 19.49
CA SER A 35 9.85 0.95 20.62
C SER A 35 8.41 0.68 20.19
N GLU A 36 7.54 0.32 21.14
CA GLU A 36 6.11 0.23 20.87
C GLU A 36 5.50 1.61 20.64
N LYS A 37 4.63 1.72 19.66
CA LYS A 37 3.84 2.94 19.44
C LYS A 37 2.91 3.17 20.63
N SER A 38 2.78 4.40 21.07
CA SER A 38 1.86 4.78 22.17
C SER A 38 0.40 4.39 21.91
N SER A 39 0.04 4.17 20.64
CA SER A 39 -1.27 3.70 20.20
C SER A 39 -1.46 2.18 20.28
N GLY A 40 -0.42 1.41 20.65
CA GLY A 40 -0.43 -0.07 20.63
C GLY A 40 -0.50 -0.68 19.22
N ARG A 41 -0.14 0.08 18.18
CA ARG A 41 -0.23 -0.33 16.77
C ARG A 41 1.06 -0.93 16.22
N GLY A 42 1.87 -1.55 17.06
CA GLY A 42 3.12 -2.21 16.68
C GLY A 42 4.36 -1.34 16.87
N PRO A 43 5.53 -1.83 16.42
CA PRO A 43 6.80 -1.16 16.64
C PRO A 43 6.95 0.11 15.80
N VAL A 44 7.80 1.02 16.26
CA VAL A 44 8.29 2.18 15.53
C VAL A 44 9.79 2.32 15.77
N THR A 45 10.52 2.77 14.77
CA THR A 45 11.96 3.05 14.85
C THR A 45 12.26 4.54 14.65
N GLU A 46 13.49 4.95 14.90
CA GLU A 46 13.94 6.31 14.54
C GLU A 46 13.97 6.52 13.02
N ALA A 47 14.11 5.45 12.22
CA ALA A 47 14.00 5.54 10.77
C ALA A 47 12.61 6.01 10.32
N ASP A 48 11.52 5.43 10.88
CA ASP A 48 10.14 5.86 10.60
C ASP A 48 9.96 7.36 10.84
N ARG A 49 10.46 7.85 11.99
CA ARG A 49 10.35 9.27 12.38
C ARG A 49 11.21 10.19 11.51
N ALA A 50 12.41 9.75 11.15
CA ALA A 50 13.31 10.52 10.28
C ALA A 50 12.71 10.68 8.89
N VAL A 51 12.24 9.58 8.29
CA VAL A 51 11.58 9.59 6.98
C VAL A 51 10.30 10.44 7.02
N ASN A 52 9.47 10.31 8.07
CA ASN A 52 8.25 11.11 8.19
C ASN A 52 8.53 12.62 8.14
N ARG A 53 9.56 13.10 8.86
CA ARG A 53 9.95 14.52 8.83
C ARG A 53 10.36 14.96 7.43
N VAL A 54 11.24 14.20 6.79
CA VAL A 54 11.75 14.51 5.44
C VAL A 54 10.62 14.53 4.42
N LEU A 55 9.71 13.55 4.45
CA LEU A 55 8.58 13.49 3.53
C LEU A 55 7.62 14.67 3.73
N ARG A 56 7.33 15.05 4.98
CA ARG A 56 6.47 16.19 5.26
C ARG A 56 7.05 17.50 4.73
N ASP A 57 8.35 17.73 4.95
CA ASP A 57 9.05 18.94 4.47
C ASP A 57 9.13 19.00 2.95
N ALA A 58 9.36 17.87 2.30
CA ALA A 58 9.44 17.78 0.85
C ALA A 58 8.07 17.93 0.16
N LEU A 59 7.01 17.35 0.73
CA LEU A 59 5.71 17.23 0.07
C LEU A 59 4.72 18.34 0.45
N LEU A 60 4.54 18.64 1.76
CA LEU A 60 3.43 19.46 2.21
C LEU A 60 3.56 20.93 1.76
N ARG A 61 2.50 21.47 1.14
CA ARG A 61 2.38 22.87 0.73
C ARG A 61 1.12 23.50 1.32
N GLU A 62 1.06 24.82 1.31
CA GLU A 62 -0.12 25.57 1.74
C GLU A 62 -1.36 25.11 0.93
N GLY A 63 -2.46 24.89 1.63
CA GLY A 63 -3.72 24.44 1.05
C GLY A 63 -3.87 22.93 0.96
N GLU A 64 -2.80 22.14 1.08
CA GLU A 64 -2.83 20.68 1.07
C GLU A 64 -3.07 20.11 2.47
N GLY A 65 -3.58 18.88 2.54
CA GLY A 65 -3.73 18.08 3.76
C GLY A 65 -2.62 17.07 3.92
N TRP A 66 -2.47 16.56 5.15
CA TRP A 66 -1.46 15.56 5.52
C TRP A 66 -2.06 14.48 6.40
N LEU A 67 -1.85 13.23 6.04
CA LEU A 67 -2.11 12.05 6.87
C LEU A 67 -0.92 11.12 6.79
N SER A 68 -0.33 10.79 7.92
CA SER A 68 0.78 9.84 8.00
C SER A 68 0.63 8.95 9.22
N GLU A 69 1.16 7.74 9.15
CA GLU A 69 1.19 6.83 10.28
C GLU A 69 1.94 7.41 11.49
N GLU A 70 3.00 8.20 11.25
CA GLU A 70 3.90 8.73 12.27
C GLU A 70 3.61 10.21 12.65
N SER A 71 2.45 10.73 12.25
CA SER A 71 2.01 12.09 12.61
C SER A 71 0.72 12.06 13.42
N VAL A 72 0.61 13.00 14.37
CA VAL A 72 -0.67 13.25 15.05
C VAL A 72 -1.64 13.86 14.04
N ASP A 73 -2.81 13.27 13.90
CA ASP A 73 -3.88 13.77 13.03
C ASP A 73 -4.69 14.85 13.77
N ASP A 74 -4.57 16.10 13.34
CA ASP A 74 -5.35 17.24 13.84
C ASP A 74 -6.71 17.39 13.14
N PHE A 75 -7.00 16.54 12.16
CA PHE A 75 -8.21 16.53 11.33
C PHE A 75 -8.37 17.74 10.39
N ASP A 76 -7.43 18.66 10.30
CA ASP A 76 -7.52 19.78 9.36
C ASP A 76 -7.52 19.32 7.90
N ARG A 77 -6.92 18.16 7.62
CA ARG A 77 -6.96 17.50 6.31
C ARG A 77 -8.39 17.22 5.82
N LEU A 78 -9.36 17.02 6.72
CA LEU A 78 -10.76 16.73 6.35
C LEU A 78 -11.44 17.90 5.64
N LYS A 79 -10.88 19.11 5.74
CA LYS A 79 -11.34 20.33 5.06
C LYS A 79 -10.68 20.51 3.70
N LYS A 80 -9.75 19.61 3.32
CA LYS A 80 -8.93 19.72 2.11
C LYS A 80 -9.41 18.75 1.05
N SER A 81 -9.48 19.21 -0.19
CA SER A 81 -9.75 18.37 -1.36
C SER A 81 -8.50 17.64 -1.87
N GLN A 82 -7.31 18.09 -1.48
CA GLN A 82 -6.01 17.58 -1.89
C GLN A 82 -5.22 17.18 -0.64
N VAL A 83 -4.85 15.90 -0.54
CA VAL A 83 -4.24 15.34 0.67
C VAL A 83 -3.11 14.38 0.31
N TRP A 84 -1.97 14.54 0.96
CA TRP A 84 -0.92 13.53 1.02
C TRP A 84 -1.28 12.48 2.06
N ILE A 85 -1.26 11.21 1.67
CA ILE A 85 -1.41 10.07 2.58
C ILE A 85 -0.15 9.23 2.47
N VAL A 86 0.58 9.09 3.58
CA VAL A 86 1.96 8.63 3.58
C VAL A 86 2.18 7.56 4.65
N ASP A 87 2.86 6.50 4.28
CA ASP A 87 3.53 5.60 5.21
C ASP A 87 5.05 5.75 5.06
N PRO A 88 5.73 6.29 6.06
CA PRO A 88 7.18 6.48 6.02
C PRO A 88 7.96 5.17 5.90
N LEU A 89 7.44 4.08 6.47
CA LEU A 89 8.07 2.77 6.44
C LEU A 89 7.02 1.66 6.61
N ASP A 90 6.29 1.34 5.52
CA ASP A 90 5.38 0.19 5.51
C ASP A 90 6.16 -1.13 5.54
N GLY A 91 5.97 -1.90 6.59
CA GLY A 91 6.73 -3.11 6.88
C GLY A 91 7.80 -2.92 7.95
N THR A 92 7.55 -2.14 9.00
CA THR A 92 8.48 -1.92 10.12
C THR A 92 8.94 -3.25 10.76
N ILE A 93 8.09 -4.26 10.81
CA ILE A 93 8.46 -5.60 11.32
C ILE A 93 9.53 -6.24 10.43
N GLU A 94 9.37 -6.17 9.12
CA GLU A 94 10.33 -6.67 8.14
C GLU A 94 11.64 -5.89 8.20
N PHE A 95 11.56 -4.57 8.33
CA PHE A 95 12.74 -3.71 8.51
C PHE A 95 13.55 -4.10 9.75
N ILE A 96 12.90 -4.25 10.91
CA ILE A 96 13.53 -4.69 12.15
C ILE A 96 14.12 -6.11 12.02
N ALA A 97 13.48 -6.98 11.26
CA ALA A 97 13.94 -8.35 11.03
C ALA A 97 15.02 -8.46 9.92
N GLY A 98 15.37 -7.38 9.24
CA GLY A 98 16.32 -7.41 8.11
C GLY A 98 15.78 -8.10 6.86
N VAL A 99 14.45 -8.24 6.73
CA VAL A 99 13.80 -8.82 5.56
C VAL A 99 13.57 -7.72 4.52
N PRO A 100 13.96 -7.89 3.24
CA PRO A 100 13.91 -6.83 2.22
C PRO A 100 12.50 -6.61 1.62
N GLU A 101 11.46 -6.64 2.45
CA GLU A 101 10.05 -6.55 2.02
C GLU A 101 9.33 -5.43 2.76
N TRP A 102 9.88 -4.22 2.68
CA TRP A 102 9.35 -2.99 3.25
C TRP A 102 9.57 -1.83 2.25
N CYS A 103 8.84 -0.74 2.42
CA CYS A 103 8.92 0.36 1.47
C CYS A 103 8.49 1.69 2.09
N VAL A 104 8.85 2.80 1.42
CA VAL A 104 8.25 4.11 1.62
C VAL A 104 7.05 4.23 0.68
N SER A 105 5.91 4.69 1.17
CA SER A 105 4.64 4.76 0.43
C SER A 105 4.08 6.18 0.47
N ILE A 106 3.81 6.79 -0.70
CA ILE A 106 3.30 8.15 -0.86
C ILE A 106 2.09 8.13 -1.81
N GLY A 107 0.91 8.43 -1.30
CA GLY A 107 -0.32 8.58 -2.08
C GLY A 107 -0.75 10.04 -2.18
N TRP A 108 -1.22 10.47 -3.36
CA TRP A 108 -1.88 11.73 -3.60
C TRP A 108 -3.37 11.54 -3.80
N ILE A 109 -4.14 12.19 -2.97
CA ILE A 109 -5.60 12.06 -2.92
C ILE A 109 -6.24 13.35 -3.40
N GLU A 110 -7.19 13.23 -4.32
CA GLU A 110 -8.05 14.32 -4.74
C GLU A 110 -9.52 13.98 -4.53
N ASN A 111 -10.24 14.79 -3.76
CA ASN A 111 -11.66 14.61 -3.48
C ASN A 111 -12.01 13.20 -2.98
N GLY A 112 -11.17 12.65 -2.11
CA GLY A 112 -11.35 11.31 -1.54
C GLY A 112 -10.97 10.14 -2.46
N ARG A 113 -10.40 10.40 -3.63
CA ARG A 113 -9.89 9.39 -4.56
C ARG A 113 -8.38 9.39 -4.61
N SER A 114 -7.75 8.24 -4.58
CA SER A 114 -6.32 8.11 -4.81
C SER A 114 -6.04 8.20 -6.32
N VAL A 115 -5.26 9.22 -6.74
CA VAL A 115 -5.06 9.53 -8.16
C VAL A 115 -3.63 9.40 -8.63
N ALA A 116 -2.66 9.47 -7.70
CA ALA A 116 -1.25 9.21 -7.99
C ALA A 116 -0.58 8.55 -6.78
N GLY A 117 0.50 7.82 -7.03
CA GLY A 117 1.26 7.18 -5.99
C GLY A 117 2.70 6.89 -6.37
N GLY A 118 3.54 6.81 -5.35
CA GLY A 118 4.92 6.33 -5.45
C GLY A 118 5.23 5.39 -4.29
N ILE A 119 5.86 4.26 -4.61
CA ILE A 119 6.31 3.26 -3.65
C ILE A 119 7.77 2.94 -3.98
N PHE A 120 8.63 3.02 -2.97
CA PHE A 120 10.05 2.75 -3.13
C PHE A 120 10.55 1.78 -2.08
N ASN A 121 11.16 0.68 -2.52
CA ASN A 121 11.88 -0.25 -1.68
C ASN A 121 13.38 0.05 -1.76
N PRO A 122 14.00 0.60 -0.70
CA PRO A 122 15.42 0.99 -0.73
C PRO A 122 16.39 -0.20 -0.83
N VAL A 123 16.00 -1.37 -0.33
CA VAL A 123 16.87 -2.57 -0.32
C VAL A 123 16.98 -3.17 -1.70
N THR A 124 15.86 -3.36 -2.40
CA THR A 124 15.82 -3.95 -3.74
C THR A 124 15.98 -2.91 -4.84
N ARG A 125 15.99 -1.61 -4.49
CA ARG A 125 16.06 -0.46 -5.42
C ARG A 125 14.89 -0.44 -6.40
N GLU A 126 13.72 -0.86 -5.95
CA GLU A 126 12.51 -0.90 -6.75
C GLU A 126 11.68 0.36 -6.53
N LEU A 127 11.47 1.12 -7.60
CA LEU A 127 10.63 2.33 -7.64
C LEU A 127 9.41 2.08 -8.52
N PHE A 128 8.23 2.21 -7.94
CA PHE A 128 6.94 2.21 -8.61
C PHE A 128 6.35 3.62 -8.52
N LEU A 129 6.08 4.24 -9.67
CA LEU A 129 5.59 5.62 -9.73
C LEU A 129 4.54 5.74 -10.81
N GLY A 130 3.38 6.33 -10.52
CA GLY A 130 2.33 6.46 -11.52
C GLY A 130 1.11 7.23 -11.07
N SER A 131 0.22 7.44 -12.02
CA SER A 131 -1.07 8.11 -11.81
C SER A 131 -2.13 7.58 -12.78
N LEU A 132 -3.40 7.84 -12.48
CA LEU A 132 -4.53 7.48 -13.35
C LEU A 132 -4.43 8.12 -14.76
N GLU A 133 -3.65 9.18 -14.92
CA GLU A 133 -3.46 9.85 -16.22
C GLU A 133 -2.26 9.30 -17.00
N THR A 134 -1.20 8.86 -16.32
CA THR A 134 0.09 8.55 -16.96
C THR A 134 0.40 7.06 -17.03
N GLY A 135 -0.40 6.21 -16.36
CA GLY A 135 -0.04 4.81 -16.13
C GLY A 135 1.05 4.66 -15.07
N VAL A 136 1.71 3.53 -15.05
CA VAL A 136 2.72 3.17 -14.03
C VAL A 136 4.07 2.89 -14.66
N LEU A 137 5.12 3.39 -14.02
CA LEU A 137 6.52 3.06 -14.31
C LEU A 137 7.09 2.21 -13.16
N TYR A 138 7.73 1.10 -13.49
CA TYR A 138 8.58 0.31 -12.61
C TYR A 138 10.03 0.51 -13.03
N ASN A 139 10.83 1.13 -12.16
CA ASN A 139 12.20 1.53 -12.46
C ASN A 139 12.35 2.25 -13.81
N GLY A 140 11.41 3.16 -14.11
CA GLY A 140 11.39 3.95 -15.34
C GLY A 140 10.80 3.22 -16.57
N THR A 141 10.47 1.95 -16.47
CA THR A 141 9.86 1.17 -17.56
C THR A 141 8.34 1.09 -17.39
N PRO A 142 7.54 1.39 -18.42
CA PRO A 142 6.09 1.23 -18.36
C PRO A 142 5.66 -0.21 -18.08
N VAL A 143 4.71 -0.38 -17.15
CA VAL A 143 4.19 -1.69 -16.75
C VAL A 143 2.66 -1.68 -16.67
N THR A 144 2.07 -2.87 -16.67
CA THR A 144 0.63 -3.08 -16.48
C THR A 144 0.39 -4.22 -15.51
N ALA A 145 -0.74 -4.18 -14.80
CA ALA A 145 -1.18 -5.30 -13.98
C ALA A 145 -1.35 -6.58 -14.82
N SER A 146 -1.28 -7.72 -14.17
CA SER A 146 -1.41 -9.03 -14.82
C SER A 146 -2.69 -9.11 -15.67
N LYS A 147 -2.58 -9.71 -16.86
CA LYS A 147 -3.70 -10.01 -17.77
C LYS A 147 -4.19 -11.45 -17.64
N ARG A 148 -3.72 -12.19 -16.63
CA ARG A 148 -4.13 -13.57 -16.38
C ARG A 148 -5.65 -13.66 -16.21
N ALA A 149 -6.25 -14.62 -16.89
CA ALA A 149 -7.62 -15.02 -16.69
C ALA A 149 -7.66 -16.32 -15.87
N GLY A 150 -8.55 -16.37 -14.87
CA GLY A 150 -8.72 -17.52 -14.00
C GLY A 150 -7.68 -17.65 -12.89
N LEU A 151 -8.08 -18.30 -11.80
CA LEU A 151 -7.24 -18.45 -10.61
C LEU A 151 -6.19 -19.56 -10.72
N SER A 152 -6.33 -20.48 -11.68
CA SER A 152 -5.41 -21.61 -11.81
C SER A 152 -3.99 -21.14 -12.11
N GLY A 153 -3.04 -21.49 -11.23
CA GLY A 153 -1.64 -21.11 -11.34
C GLY A 153 -1.33 -19.62 -11.14
N ALA A 154 -2.31 -18.82 -10.69
CA ALA A 154 -2.07 -17.42 -10.35
C ALA A 154 -1.11 -17.30 -9.16
N VAL A 155 -0.28 -16.26 -9.13
CA VAL A 155 0.58 -15.91 -7.99
C VAL A 155 -0.14 -14.91 -7.12
N VAL A 156 -0.48 -15.32 -5.89
CA VAL A 156 -1.16 -14.51 -4.90
C VAL A 156 -0.20 -14.14 -3.78
N LEU A 157 -0.06 -12.84 -3.52
CA LEU A 157 0.76 -12.35 -2.41
C LEU A 157 -0.05 -12.37 -1.11
N ALA A 158 0.47 -13.08 -0.12
CA ALA A 158 -0.09 -13.19 1.23
C ALA A 158 0.74 -12.39 2.23
N SER A 159 0.11 -11.81 3.25
CA SER A 159 0.86 -11.18 4.34
C SER A 159 1.72 -12.22 5.06
N ARG A 160 3.02 -11.97 5.17
CA ARG A 160 3.97 -12.85 5.88
C ARG A 160 3.54 -13.12 7.32
N SER A 161 3.09 -12.10 8.02
CA SER A 161 2.60 -12.22 9.39
C SER A 161 1.29 -13.00 9.48
N GLU A 162 0.37 -12.85 8.53
CA GLU A 162 -0.87 -13.64 8.46
C GLU A 162 -0.57 -15.13 8.16
N VAL A 163 0.38 -15.40 7.26
CA VAL A 163 0.85 -16.78 6.98
C VAL A 163 1.47 -17.39 8.23
N LYS A 164 2.34 -16.66 8.94
CA LYS A 164 2.95 -17.13 10.19
C LYS A 164 1.93 -17.47 11.29
N ARG A 165 0.79 -16.78 11.30
CA ARG A 165 -0.33 -17.06 12.22
C ARG A 165 -1.26 -18.18 11.75
N GLY A 166 -0.99 -18.84 10.61
CA GLY A 166 -1.82 -19.90 10.04
C GLY A 166 -3.14 -19.43 9.43
N GLU A 167 -3.30 -18.11 9.20
CA GLU A 167 -4.53 -17.56 8.63
C GLU A 167 -4.72 -17.97 7.16
N TRP A 168 -3.64 -18.35 6.49
CA TRP A 168 -3.63 -18.78 5.10
C TRP A 168 -3.71 -20.31 4.91
N ASP A 169 -3.71 -21.13 5.96
CA ASP A 169 -3.74 -22.59 5.86
C ASP A 169 -4.96 -23.10 5.10
N ASN A 170 -6.08 -22.41 5.23
CA ASN A 170 -7.31 -22.73 4.51
C ASN A 170 -7.20 -22.56 2.98
N TYR A 171 -6.15 -21.93 2.48
CA TYR A 171 -5.90 -21.72 1.05
C TYR A 171 -4.89 -22.71 0.46
N GLU A 172 -4.37 -23.69 1.22
CA GLU A 172 -3.40 -24.69 0.72
C GLU A 172 -3.91 -25.49 -0.48
N LYS A 173 -5.24 -25.75 -0.55
CA LYS A 173 -5.88 -26.45 -1.69
C LYS A 173 -6.46 -25.49 -2.73
N ALA A 174 -6.10 -24.21 -2.69
CA ALA A 174 -6.56 -23.26 -3.67
C ALA A 174 -5.85 -23.49 -5.03
N PRO A 175 -6.48 -23.11 -6.15
CA PRO A 175 -5.91 -23.33 -7.48
C PRO A 175 -4.78 -22.37 -7.84
N PHE A 176 -4.25 -21.61 -6.90
CA PHE A 176 -3.20 -20.62 -7.09
C PHE A 176 -2.01 -20.85 -6.16
N HIS A 177 -0.88 -20.23 -6.46
CA HIS A 177 0.33 -20.26 -5.66
C HIS A 177 0.35 -19.11 -4.65
N ILE A 178 0.54 -19.41 -3.37
CA ILE A 178 0.69 -18.42 -2.30
C ILE A 178 2.17 -18.06 -2.18
N ARG A 179 2.48 -16.77 -2.30
CA ARG A 179 3.81 -16.21 -2.03
C ARG A 179 3.73 -15.26 -0.84
N PRO A 180 4.29 -15.62 0.33
CA PRO A 180 4.36 -14.72 1.47
C PRO A 180 5.22 -13.48 1.13
N ALA A 181 4.74 -12.29 1.50
CA ALA A 181 5.47 -11.05 1.38
C ALA A 181 5.08 -10.07 2.50
N GLY A 182 6.06 -9.27 2.95
CA GLY A 182 5.86 -8.16 3.87
C GLY A 182 5.20 -6.95 3.20
N SER A 183 4.93 -5.90 3.96
CA SER A 183 4.38 -4.63 3.48
C SER A 183 3.13 -4.75 2.62
N VAL A 184 2.07 -4.04 2.93
CA VAL A 184 0.85 -4.04 2.10
C VAL A 184 1.06 -3.17 0.86
N ALA A 185 1.68 -2.00 1.03
CA ALA A 185 1.99 -1.11 -0.08
C ALA A 185 2.89 -1.80 -1.10
N TYR A 186 3.93 -2.51 -0.66
CA TYR A 186 4.84 -3.23 -1.55
C TYR A 186 4.12 -4.35 -2.33
N LYS A 187 3.23 -5.12 -1.67
CA LYS A 187 2.41 -6.13 -2.38
C LYS A 187 1.52 -5.51 -3.46
N LEU A 188 0.91 -4.36 -3.19
CA LEU A 188 0.11 -3.63 -4.18
C LEU A 188 0.96 -3.13 -5.35
N ALA A 189 2.18 -2.64 -5.08
CA ALA A 189 3.13 -2.23 -6.11
C ALA A 189 3.55 -3.39 -7.02
N LEU A 190 3.82 -4.57 -6.45
CA LEU A 190 4.13 -5.79 -7.22
C LEU A 190 2.95 -6.23 -8.10
N VAL A 191 1.72 -6.11 -7.60
CA VAL A 191 0.50 -6.37 -8.41
C VAL A 191 0.35 -5.35 -9.53
N ALA A 192 0.59 -4.06 -9.27
CA ALA A 192 0.54 -3.01 -10.29
C ALA A 192 1.57 -3.26 -11.41
N ALA A 193 2.74 -3.78 -11.07
CA ALA A 193 3.80 -4.10 -12.04
C ALA A 193 3.60 -5.45 -12.76
N GLY A 194 2.54 -6.20 -12.47
CA GLY A 194 2.33 -7.54 -13.04
C GLY A 194 3.31 -8.61 -12.55
N LEU A 195 4.08 -8.32 -11.48
CA LEU A 195 5.00 -9.25 -10.83
C LEU A 195 4.31 -10.24 -9.87
N ALA A 196 3.04 -10.02 -9.65
CA ALA A 196 2.09 -10.94 -9.03
C ALA A 196 0.69 -10.69 -9.62
N ASP A 197 -0.18 -11.69 -9.52
CA ASP A 197 -1.51 -11.63 -10.15
C ASP A 197 -2.55 -10.98 -9.22
N ALA A 198 -2.43 -11.18 -7.90
CA ALA A 198 -3.38 -10.64 -6.92
C ALA A 198 -2.79 -10.57 -5.51
N THR A 199 -3.45 -9.80 -4.66
CA THR A 199 -3.29 -9.79 -3.21
C THR A 199 -4.62 -9.45 -2.54
N TRP A 200 -4.82 -9.91 -1.31
CA TRP A 200 -5.88 -9.43 -0.42
C TRP A 200 -5.39 -9.42 1.02
N THR A 201 -6.10 -8.72 1.88
CA THR A 201 -5.79 -8.64 3.29
C THR A 201 -6.87 -9.34 4.11
N LEU A 202 -6.48 -10.11 5.11
CA LEU A 202 -7.40 -10.78 6.05
C LEU A 202 -7.65 -9.95 7.31
N SER A 203 -6.82 -8.91 7.52
CA SER A 203 -6.89 -8.01 8.65
C SER A 203 -7.11 -6.55 8.19
N PRO A 204 -7.72 -5.71 9.04
CA PRO A 204 -7.90 -4.29 8.74
C PRO A 204 -6.59 -3.58 8.41
N LYS A 205 -6.67 -2.56 7.56
CA LYS A 205 -5.56 -1.70 7.12
C LYS A 205 -5.90 -0.24 7.35
N ASN A 206 -4.89 0.61 7.35
CA ASN A 206 -5.09 2.05 7.37
C ASN A 206 -4.94 2.65 5.97
N GLU A 207 -5.41 3.88 5.80
CA GLU A 207 -5.32 4.55 4.49
C GLU A 207 -3.87 4.69 4.02
N TRP A 208 -2.91 4.91 4.91
CA TRP A 208 -1.49 5.07 4.56
C TRP A 208 -0.84 3.78 4.05
N ASP A 209 -1.28 2.60 4.53
CA ASP A 209 -0.80 1.30 4.06
C ASP A 209 -1.15 1.06 2.58
N ILE A 210 -2.21 1.74 2.06
CA ILE A 210 -2.81 1.34 0.77
C ILE A 210 -2.97 2.48 -0.25
N ALA A 211 -2.93 3.74 0.16
CA ALA A 211 -3.27 4.87 -0.71
C ALA A 211 -2.43 4.88 -2.00
N ALA A 212 -1.11 4.81 -1.90
CA ALA A 212 -0.23 4.76 -3.07
C ALA A 212 -0.50 3.53 -3.93
N GLY A 213 -0.58 2.37 -3.30
CA GLY A 213 -0.80 1.09 -3.99
C GLY A 213 -2.10 1.04 -4.76
N VAL A 214 -3.19 1.62 -4.24
CA VAL A 214 -4.49 1.71 -4.93
C VAL A 214 -4.36 2.53 -6.20
N ALA A 215 -3.74 3.74 -6.14
CA ALA A 215 -3.50 4.53 -7.33
C ALA A 215 -2.68 3.76 -8.37
N LEU A 216 -1.61 3.08 -7.95
CA LEU A 216 -0.75 2.32 -8.87
C LEU A 216 -1.49 1.15 -9.52
N VAL A 217 -2.22 0.32 -8.76
CA VAL A 217 -2.95 -0.83 -9.33
C VAL A 217 -4.02 -0.37 -10.32
N GLU A 218 -4.83 0.65 -9.98
CA GLU A 218 -5.83 1.19 -10.90
C GLU A 218 -5.19 1.82 -12.15
N SER A 219 -4.08 2.54 -11.98
CA SER A 219 -3.32 3.15 -13.09
C SER A 219 -2.70 2.12 -14.03
N ALA A 220 -2.37 0.95 -13.52
CA ALA A 220 -1.84 -0.17 -14.30
C ALA A 220 -2.93 -1.01 -15.00
N GLY A 221 -4.20 -0.61 -14.91
CA GLY A 221 -5.34 -1.34 -15.49
C GLY A 221 -5.77 -2.54 -14.64
N GLY A 222 -5.36 -2.61 -13.38
CA GLY A 222 -5.86 -3.56 -12.39
C GLY A 222 -7.14 -3.09 -11.71
N PHE A 223 -7.56 -3.79 -10.68
CA PHE A 223 -8.69 -3.40 -9.82
C PHE A 223 -8.31 -3.44 -8.36
N VAL A 224 -8.90 -2.55 -7.58
CA VAL A 224 -8.88 -2.60 -6.11
C VAL A 224 -10.31 -2.36 -5.61
N GLN A 225 -10.72 -3.11 -4.60
CA GLN A 225 -12.01 -2.94 -3.95
C GLN A 225 -11.93 -3.37 -2.47
N SER A 226 -12.88 -2.90 -1.67
CA SER A 226 -13.00 -3.40 -0.29
C SER A 226 -13.38 -4.87 -0.27
N LEU A 227 -13.25 -5.50 0.89
CA LEU A 227 -13.74 -6.87 1.07
C LEU A 227 -15.26 -6.99 0.84
N GLU A 228 -16.03 -5.93 0.95
CA GLU A 228 -17.46 -5.85 0.69
C GLU A 228 -17.78 -5.52 -0.79
N ASN A 229 -16.78 -5.58 -1.69
CA ASN A 229 -16.88 -5.27 -3.11
C ASN A 229 -17.27 -3.81 -3.41
N SER A 230 -16.96 -2.88 -2.50
CA SER A 230 -17.21 -1.44 -2.67
C SER A 230 -15.94 -0.71 -3.09
N PRO A 231 -16.05 0.41 -3.82
CA PRO A 231 -14.91 1.31 -4.06
C PRO A 231 -14.32 1.82 -2.74
N LEU A 232 -13.00 2.03 -2.73
CA LEU A 232 -12.31 2.62 -1.61
C LEU A 232 -12.39 4.14 -1.67
N THR A 233 -12.61 4.77 -0.52
CA THR A 233 -12.55 6.22 -0.35
C THR A 233 -11.53 6.58 0.71
N PHE A 234 -10.84 7.70 0.49
CA PHE A 234 -9.72 8.17 1.30
C PHE A 234 -10.04 9.51 1.97
N ASN A 235 -9.13 9.96 2.83
CA ASN A 235 -9.28 11.16 3.65
C ASN A 235 -10.51 11.07 4.58
N ARG A 236 -10.76 9.89 5.12
CA ARG A 236 -11.88 9.65 6.04
C ARG A 236 -11.50 10.08 7.45
N ARG A 237 -12.50 10.40 8.28
CA ARG A 237 -12.28 10.71 9.70
C ARG A 237 -11.61 9.55 10.44
N SER A 238 -12.04 8.33 10.21
CA SER A 238 -11.30 7.13 10.62
C SER A 238 -10.53 6.57 9.42
N PRO A 239 -9.21 6.56 9.46
CA PRO A 239 -8.40 6.06 8.35
C PRO A 239 -8.39 4.53 8.24
N ARG A 240 -9.06 3.81 9.15
CA ARG A 240 -9.09 2.35 9.19
C ARG A 240 -10.10 1.77 8.21
N LEU A 241 -9.68 0.77 7.42
CA LEU A 241 -10.49 0.01 6.47
C LEU A 241 -10.54 -1.47 6.88
N SER A 242 -11.65 -2.16 6.56
CA SER A 242 -11.84 -3.58 6.89
C SER A 242 -10.88 -4.52 6.15
N GLY A 243 -10.31 -4.06 5.04
CA GLY A 243 -9.40 -4.82 4.18
C GLY A 243 -9.71 -4.58 2.71
N LEU A 244 -8.92 -5.17 1.83
CA LEU A 244 -9.05 -5.00 0.38
C LEU A 244 -8.71 -6.27 -0.39
N ILE A 245 -9.16 -6.27 -1.66
CA ILE A 245 -8.78 -7.22 -2.70
C ILE A 245 -8.22 -6.41 -3.87
N ALA A 246 -7.08 -6.81 -4.41
CA ALA A 246 -6.46 -6.19 -5.57
C ALA A 246 -5.92 -7.25 -6.53
N GLY A 247 -5.94 -6.96 -7.82
CA GLY A 247 -5.42 -7.86 -8.85
C GLY A 247 -5.55 -7.31 -10.26
N GLY A 248 -5.12 -8.12 -11.23
CA GLY A 248 -5.37 -7.84 -12.64
C GLY A 248 -6.88 -7.82 -12.94
N ALA A 249 -7.33 -6.92 -13.81
CA ALA A 249 -8.77 -6.69 -14.06
C ALA A 249 -9.54 -7.97 -14.43
N SER A 250 -8.91 -8.87 -15.20
CA SER A 250 -9.50 -10.14 -15.64
C SER A 250 -9.78 -11.12 -14.49
N LEU A 251 -9.12 -10.97 -13.32
CA LEU A 251 -9.32 -11.82 -12.15
C LEU A 251 -10.42 -11.34 -11.21
N ARG A 252 -11.00 -10.15 -11.46
CA ARG A 252 -11.93 -9.51 -10.53
C ARG A 252 -13.12 -10.39 -10.16
N ALA A 253 -13.79 -10.95 -11.15
CA ALA A 253 -14.96 -11.80 -10.94
C ALA A 253 -14.61 -13.08 -10.16
N ASP A 254 -13.57 -13.77 -10.60
CA ASP A 254 -13.13 -15.05 -10.01
C ASP A 254 -12.68 -14.88 -8.56
N LEU A 255 -11.91 -13.80 -8.26
CA LEU A 255 -11.46 -13.50 -6.90
C LEU A 255 -12.64 -13.14 -5.98
N SER A 256 -13.56 -12.29 -6.47
CA SER A 256 -14.73 -11.91 -5.69
C SER A 256 -15.62 -13.12 -5.37
N GLU A 257 -15.85 -13.99 -6.33
CA GLU A 257 -16.63 -15.22 -6.14
C GLU A 257 -15.91 -16.19 -5.18
N PHE A 258 -14.61 -16.44 -5.41
CA PHE A 258 -13.80 -17.33 -4.58
C PHE A 258 -13.82 -16.91 -3.12
N LEU A 259 -13.56 -15.62 -2.84
CA LEU A 259 -13.52 -15.10 -1.48
C LEU A 259 -14.92 -15.01 -0.84
N SER A 260 -15.98 -14.74 -1.61
CA SER A 260 -17.36 -14.74 -1.11
C SER A 260 -17.80 -16.13 -0.65
N ARG A 261 -17.54 -17.16 -1.44
CA ARG A 261 -17.83 -18.57 -1.07
C ARG A 261 -17.11 -18.96 0.23
N ARG A 262 -15.85 -18.51 0.40
CA ARG A 262 -15.06 -18.80 1.60
C ARG A 262 -15.58 -18.11 2.85
N ARG A 263 -16.03 -16.86 2.75
CA ARG A 263 -16.67 -16.15 3.87
C ARG A 263 -17.95 -16.82 4.33
N GLN A 264 -18.77 -17.30 3.40
CA GLN A 264 -19.99 -18.03 3.73
C GLN A 264 -19.71 -19.36 4.44
N ALA A 265 -18.63 -20.04 4.07
CA ALA A 265 -18.22 -21.30 4.69
C ALA A 265 -17.58 -21.12 6.09
N GLN A 266 -17.08 -19.92 6.46
CA GLN A 266 -16.39 -19.64 7.72
C GLN A 266 -16.73 -18.24 8.28
N PRO A 267 -17.98 -17.97 8.69
CA PRO A 267 -18.43 -16.62 9.07
C PRO A 267 -17.71 -15.99 10.26
N GLY A 268 -16.98 -16.74 11.08
CA GLY A 268 -16.30 -16.23 12.29
C GLY A 268 -14.85 -15.77 12.12
N ARG A 269 -14.18 -16.02 10.99
CA ARG A 269 -12.75 -15.73 10.79
C ARG A 269 -12.44 -14.39 10.10
N PHE A 270 -13.42 -13.79 9.46
CA PHE A 270 -13.26 -12.50 8.74
C PHE A 270 -13.72 -11.27 9.55
N LEU A 271 -14.09 -11.47 10.82
CA LEU A 271 -14.66 -10.44 11.69
C LEU A 271 -13.89 -10.30 13.02
N SER A 272 -12.58 -10.55 13.06
CA SER A 272 -11.80 -10.14 14.23
C SER A 272 -11.63 -8.61 14.16
N THR A 273 -12.40 -7.95 14.99
CA THR A 273 -12.46 -6.49 15.27
C THR A 273 -11.10 -5.90 15.61
#